data_dd145b0dedef686b1eb94270029c7439
#
_entry.id   dd145b0dedef686b1eb94270029c7439
#
_cell.length_a   1.000
_cell.length_b   1.000
_cell.length_c   1.000
_cell.angle_alpha   90.00
_cell.angle_beta   90.00
_cell.angle_gamma   90.00
#
_symmetry.space_group_name_H-M   'P 1'
#
loop_
_entity.id
_entity.type
_entity.pdbx_description
1 polymer ?
#
loop_
_entity_poly.entity_id
_entity_poly.type
_entity_poly.pdbx_seq_one_letter_code
_entity_poly.pdbx_strand_id
1 'polypeptide(L)'
;MNKIDSIIIHCSATRAGQDLTAKDIDRMHRARGFNQIGYNYVIRIDGTIEKGRSLTVDGAHCNTKGFSESSYNKHSVGVCYIGGLDANGKPADTRTPSQKATLRQLVAELCKEYDIIEVLGHRDTSPDLDGSGEVEPKEYIKACPCFDVRSEFCLLYTSPSPRDCS
;
A
#
# COMPACT_ATOMS: atom_id res chain seq x y z
N MET A 1 -5.06 2.37 -18.07
CA MET A 1 -5.05 1.50 -16.87
C MET A 1 -6.07 0.37 -17.02
N ASN A 2 -5.74 -0.83 -16.56
CA ASN A 2 -6.64 -1.97 -16.58
C ASN A 2 -7.74 -1.82 -15.51
N LYS A 3 -8.69 -2.76 -15.48
CA LYS A 3 -9.72 -2.80 -14.42
C LYS A 3 -9.05 -2.90 -13.05
N ILE A 4 -9.45 -2.07 -12.11
CA ILE A 4 -8.93 -2.08 -10.74
C ILE A 4 -9.56 -3.24 -9.97
N ASP A 5 -8.73 -4.10 -9.42
CA ASP A 5 -9.14 -5.28 -8.64
C ASP A 5 -8.32 -5.48 -7.36
N SER A 6 -7.35 -4.61 -7.08
CA SER A 6 -6.46 -4.77 -5.94
C SER A 6 -6.17 -3.43 -5.26
N ILE A 7 -5.87 -3.49 -3.96
CA ILE A 7 -5.39 -2.34 -3.20
C ILE A 7 -4.04 -2.71 -2.61
N ILE A 8 -3.04 -1.86 -2.82
CA ILE A 8 -1.70 -2.06 -2.26
C ILE A 8 -1.41 -0.96 -1.25
N ILE A 9 -1.15 -1.35 -0.02
CA ILE A 9 -0.85 -0.44 1.08
C ILE A 9 0.65 -0.24 1.20
N HIS A 10 1.05 1.02 1.34
CA HIS A 10 2.44 1.44 1.48
C HIS A 10 2.64 2.33 2.70
N CYS A 11 3.88 2.50 3.10
CA CYS A 11 4.31 3.59 3.98
C CYS A 11 5.28 4.49 3.21
N SER A 12 5.40 5.74 3.67
CA SER A 12 6.35 6.68 3.04
C SER A 12 7.81 6.37 3.38
N ALA A 13 8.06 5.46 4.32
CA ALA A 13 9.39 5.16 4.86
C ALA A 13 10.06 6.42 5.41
N THR A 14 9.30 7.17 6.21
CA THR A 14 9.76 8.36 6.91
C THR A 14 9.59 8.18 8.42
N ARG A 15 10.35 8.94 9.21
CA ARG A 15 10.34 8.78 10.67
C ARG A 15 9.01 9.21 11.26
N ALA A 16 8.59 8.51 12.31
CA ALA A 16 7.39 8.83 13.07
C ALA A 16 7.41 10.30 13.52
N GLY A 17 6.26 10.95 13.44
CA GLY A 17 6.10 12.34 13.86
C GLY A 17 6.35 13.38 12.77
N GLN A 18 6.88 12.99 11.62
CA GLN A 18 7.03 13.92 10.48
C GLN A 18 5.67 14.08 9.78
N ASP A 19 5.12 15.30 9.83
CA ASP A 19 3.84 15.60 9.18
C ASP A 19 4.07 16.00 7.71
N LEU A 20 4.20 14.98 6.86
CA LEU A 20 4.40 15.19 5.43
C LEU A 20 3.06 15.16 4.69
N THR A 21 3.02 15.84 3.53
CA THR A 21 1.85 15.94 2.67
C THR A 21 2.06 15.18 1.37
N ALA A 22 0.99 15.04 0.57
CA ALA A 22 1.10 14.45 -0.77
C ALA A 22 2.05 15.28 -1.65
N LYS A 23 2.10 16.60 -1.47
CA LYS A 23 3.06 17.46 -2.20
C LYS A 23 4.50 17.15 -1.83
N ASP A 24 4.77 16.85 -0.56
CA ASP A 24 6.11 16.45 -0.12
C ASP A 24 6.51 15.13 -0.77
N ILE A 25 5.61 14.16 -0.80
CA ILE A 25 5.86 12.86 -1.45
C ILE A 25 6.05 13.05 -2.96
N ASP A 26 5.23 13.89 -3.60
CA ASP A 26 5.38 14.21 -5.03
C ASP A 26 6.77 14.77 -5.32
N ARG A 27 7.23 15.71 -4.49
CA ARG A 27 8.57 16.28 -4.63
C ARG A 27 9.66 15.23 -4.48
N MET A 28 9.52 14.34 -3.49
CA MET A 28 10.49 13.24 -3.26
C MET A 28 10.52 12.28 -4.45
N HIS A 29 9.37 11.93 -5.00
CA HIS A 29 9.29 11.04 -6.18
C HIS A 29 9.88 11.70 -7.42
N ARG A 30 9.59 12.97 -7.66
CA ARG A 30 10.16 13.72 -8.81
C ARG A 30 11.68 13.81 -8.69
N ALA A 31 12.21 13.98 -7.48
CA ALA A 31 13.67 13.98 -7.26
C ALA A 31 14.30 12.63 -7.58
N ARG A 32 13.51 11.54 -7.56
CA ARG A 32 13.96 10.20 -7.93
C ARG A 32 13.71 9.86 -9.40
N GLY A 33 13.24 10.80 -10.21
CA GLY A 33 13.01 10.62 -11.62
C GLY A 33 11.56 10.30 -12.03
N PHE A 34 10.63 10.31 -11.09
CA PHE A 34 9.20 10.11 -11.39
C PHE A 34 8.60 11.36 -12.02
N ASN A 35 7.61 11.20 -12.90
CA ASN A 35 6.88 12.32 -13.48
C ASN A 35 5.97 13.00 -12.45
N GLN A 36 5.51 12.26 -11.46
CA GLN A 36 4.65 12.72 -10.38
C GLN A 36 4.64 11.66 -9.26
N ILE A 37 3.93 11.96 -8.17
CA ILE A 37 3.72 11.01 -7.09
C ILE A 37 3.23 9.66 -7.62
N GLY A 38 3.76 8.56 -7.07
CA GLY A 38 3.39 7.21 -7.50
C GLY A 38 2.12 6.67 -6.86
N TYR A 39 1.74 7.16 -5.68
CA TYR A 39 0.56 6.71 -4.95
C TYR A 39 -0.69 7.45 -5.37
N ASN A 40 -1.85 6.80 -5.26
CA ASN A 40 -3.14 7.41 -5.56
C ASN A 40 -3.71 8.18 -4.36
N TYR A 41 -3.42 7.73 -3.13
CA TYR A 41 -3.86 8.38 -1.89
C TYR A 41 -2.72 8.43 -0.89
N VAL A 42 -2.68 9.51 -0.14
CA VAL A 42 -1.73 9.69 0.98
C VAL A 42 -2.55 9.95 2.25
N ILE A 43 -2.29 9.21 3.31
CA ILE A 43 -2.92 9.39 4.61
C ILE A 43 -1.91 10.05 5.55
N ARG A 44 -2.18 11.30 5.92
CA ARG A 44 -1.32 12.07 6.80
C ARG A 44 -1.41 11.57 8.24
N ILE A 45 -0.50 12.00 9.09
CA ILE A 45 -0.43 11.52 10.48
C ILE A 45 -1.70 11.84 11.28
N ASP A 46 -2.43 12.90 10.93
CA ASP A 46 -3.71 13.26 11.55
C ASP A 46 -4.92 12.49 10.97
N GLY A 47 -4.69 11.61 10.01
CA GLY A 47 -5.73 10.84 9.35
C GLY A 47 -6.33 11.50 8.11
N THR A 48 -5.88 12.71 7.75
CA THR A 48 -6.37 13.39 6.54
C THR A 48 -5.95 12.62 5.29
N ILE A 49 -6.90 12.41 4.36
CA ILE A 49 -6.63 11.79 3.05
C ILE A 49 -6.32 12.90 2.05
N GLU A 50 -5.22 12.74 1.32
CA GLU A 50 -4.89 13.61 0.19
C GLU A 50 -4.78 12.76 -1.08
N LYS A 51 -5.27 13.29 -2.19
CA LYS A 51 -5.20 12.61 -3.49
C LYS A 51 -3.83 12.84 -4.12
N GLY A 52 -3.32 11.79 -4.75
CA GLY A 52 -2.07 11.82 -5.50
C GLY A 52 -2.33 11.58 -6.99
N ARG A 53 -1.71 10.52 -7.52
CA ARG A 53 -1.84 10.15 -8.93
C ARG A 53 -3.28 9.77 -9.27
N SER A 54 -3.76 10.19 -10.44
CA SER A 54 -5.10 9.82 -10.93
C SER A 54 -5.21 8.30 -11.11
N LEU A 55 -6.41 7.76 -10.82
CA LEU A 55 -6.72 6.35 -11.06
C LEU A 55 -6.98 6.03 -12.54
N THR A 56 -6.95 7.03 -13.40
CA THR A 56 -7.15 6.83 -14.85
C THR A 56 -5.86 6.46 -15.58
N VAL A 57 -4.72 6.56 -14.92
CA VAL A 57 -3.41 6.19 -15.47
C VAL A 57 -2.76 5.15 -14.58
N ASP A 58 -1.79 4.40 -15.14
CA ASP A 58 -1.05 3.40 -14.38
C ASP A 58 -0.33 4.05 -13.18
N GLY A 59 -0.31 3.35 -12.07
CA GLY A 59 0.41 3.78 -10.88
C GLY A 59 1.92 3.69 -11.06
N ALA A 60 2.66 4.20 -10.08
CA ALA A 60 4.11 4.04 -10.01
C ALA A 60 4.49 3.75 -8.54
N HIS A 61 3.87 2.72 -7.98
CA HIS A 61 4.05 2.37 -6.57
C HIS A 61 4.36 0.88 -6.35
N CYS A 62 4.01 0.01 -7.28
CA CYS A 62 4.23 -1.42 -7.13
C CYS A 62 4.41 -2.07 -8.51
N ASN A 63 5.65 -2.17 -8.94
CA ASN A 63 5.98 -2.74 -10.25
C ASN A 63 6.09 -4.27 -10.23
N THR A 64 5.98 -4.89 -9.06
CA THR A 64 6.00 -6.34 -8.94
C THR A 64 4.65 -6.93 -9.35
N LYS A 65 4.65 -8.21 -9.68
CA LYS A 65 3.44 -8.94 -10.07
C LYS A 65 2.81 -9.74 -8.93
N GLY A 66 3.62 -10.13 -7.95
CA GLY A 66 3.19 -11.08 -6.95
C GLY A 66 2.70 -12.35 -7.64
N PHE A 67 1.45 -12.71 -7.39
CA PHE A 67 0.78 -13.82 -8.06
C PHE A 67 -0.11 -13.39 -9.23
N SER A 68 -0.04 -12.11 -9.62
CA SER A 68 -0.80 -11.54 -10.72
C SER A 68 -0.10 -11.77 -12.06
N GLU A 69 -0.85 -11.71 -13.16
CA GLU A 69 -0.28 -11.81 -14.50
C GLU A 69 0.44 -10.54 -14.94
N SER A 70 0.07 -9.39 -14.38
CA SER A 70 0.68 -8.11 -14.72
C SER A 70 1.09 -7.34 -13.48
N SER A 71 1.93 -6.32 -13.67
CA SER A 71 2.38 -5.44 -12.59
C SER A 71 1.18 -4.78 -11.88
N TYR A 72 1.21 -4.73 -10.56
CA TYR A 72 0.15 -4.09 -9.77
C TYR A 72 -0.07 -2.62 -10.11
N ASN A 73 0.92 -1.93 -10.65
CA ASN A 73 0.74 -0.57 -11.15
C ASN A 73 -0.43 -0.44 -12.14
N LYS A 74 -0.74 -1.52 -12.85
CA LYS A 74 -1.75 -1.50 -13.92
C LYS A 74 -3.17 -1.78 -13.47
N HIS A 75 -3.37 -2.33 -12.26
CA HIS A 75 -4.71 -2.75 -11.83
C HIS A 75 -4.97 -2.58 -10.32
N SER A 76 -4.19 -1.72 -9.66
CA SER A 76 -4.36 -1.50 -8.22
C SER A 76 -4.45 -0.04 -7.85
N VAL A 77 -5.02 0.19 -6.65
CA VAL A 77 -4.98 1.48 -5.99
C VAL A 77 -3.82 1.45 -4.99
N GLY A 78 -2.92 2.41 -5.09
CA GLY A 78 -1.81 2.58 -4.15
C GLY A 78 -2.18 3.57 -3.05
N VAL A 79 -2.19 3.10 -1.80
CA VAL A 79 -2.49 3.91 -0.62
C VAL A 79 -1.26 3.94 0.27
N CYS A 80 -0.76 5.14 0.58
CA CYS A 80 0.43 5.34 1.39
C CYS A 80 0.07 6.07 2.68
N TYR A 81 0.45 5.52 3.84
CA TYR A 81 0.41 6.29 5.08
C TYR A 81 1.77 6.92 5.35
N ILE A 82 1.78 8.12 5.92
CA ILE A 82 3.01 8.83 6.28
C ILE A 82 3.60 8.18 7.53
N GLY A 83 4.82 7.69 7.42
CA GLY A 83 5.51 6.99 8.51
C GLY A 83 6.24 5.74 8.03
N GLY A 84 6.33 4.75 8.91
CA GLY A 84 6.96 3.46 8.63
C GLY A 84 8.35 3.29 9.20
N LEU A 85 8.95 4.34 9.76
CA LEU A 85 10.23 4.27 10.45
C LEU A 85 10.11 4.80 11.87
N ASP A 86 10.74 4.11 12.83
CA ASP A 86 10.82 4.58 14.21
C ASP A 86 11.81 5.75 14.37
N ALA A 87 12.02 6.20 15.61
CA ALA A 87 12.92 7.32 15.91
C ALA A 87 14.38 7.02 15.51
N ASN A 88 14.75 5.75 15.42
CA ASN A 88 16.08 5.32 15.01
C ASN A 88 16.21 5.06 13.51
N GLY A 89 15.13 5.30 12.74
CA GLY A 89 15.11 5.08 11.31
C GLY A 89 14.91 3.61 10.91
N LYS A 90 14.46 2.76 11.83
CA LYS A 90 14.20 1.35 11.55
C LYS A 90 12.72 1.13 11.16
N PRO A 91 12.44 0.17 10.26
CA PRO A 91 11.06 -0.15 9.89
C PRO A 91 10.21 -0.52 11.11
N ALA A 92 9.04 0.10 11.21
CA ALA A 92 8.09 -0.14 12.29
C ALA A 92 6.70 0.31 11.87
N ASP A 93 5.67 -0.30 12.46
CA ASP A 93 4.30 0.18 12.30
C ASP A 93 4.10 1.43 13.15
N THR A 94 4.23 2.59 12.53
CA THR A 94 4.12 3.89 13.19
C THR A 94 2.76 4.56 12.99
N ARG A 95 1.77 3.82 12.47
CA ARG A 95 0.45 4.39 12.23
C ARG A 95 -0.17 4.95 13.49
N THR A 96 -0.64 6.19 13.41
CA THR A 96 -1.43 6.79 14.50
C THR A 96 -2.83 6.16 14.55
N PRO A 97 -3.56 6.27 15.68
CA PRO A 97 -4.95 5.81 15.71
C PRO A 97 -5.81 6.44 14.61
N SER A 98 -5.60 7.73 14.30
CA SER A 98 -6.29 8.42 13.21
C SER A 98 -5.97 7.82 11.85
N GLN A 99 -4.72 7.48 11.60
CA GLN A 99 -4.31 6.83 10.35
C GLN A 99 -4.93 5.44 10.22
N LYS A 100 -4.97 4.67 11.30
CA LYS A 100 -5.59 3.33 11.29
C LYS A 100 -7.07 3.41 10.95
N ALA A 101 -7.79 4.34 11.59
CA ALA A 101 -9.22 4.54 11.33
C ALA A 101 -9.49 4.97 9.89
N THR A 102 -8.73 5.95 9.39
CA THR A 102 -8.87 6.46 8.03
C THR A 102 -8.55 5.39 6.99
N LEU A 103 -7.48 4.64 7.21
CA LEU A 103 -7.06 3.58 6.29
C LEU A 103 -8.16 2.51 6.17
N ARG A 104 -8.73 2.09 7.29
CA ARG A 104 -9.80 1.11 7.30
C ARG A 104 -11.05 1.63 6.56
N GLN A 105 -11.42 2.88 6.78
CA GLN A 105 -12.55 3.50 6.11
C GLN A 105 -12.31 3.61 4.61
N LEU A 106 -11.13 4.07 4.19
CA LEU A 106 -10.78 4.21 2.77
C LEU A 106 -10.79 2.86 2.06
N VAL A 107 -10.21 1.83 2.66
CA VAL A 107 -10.21 0.49 2.08
C VAL A 107 -11.64 -0.02 1.92
N ALA A 108 -12.49 0.17 2.93
CA ALA A 108 -13.89 -0.25 2.86
C ALA A 108 -14.65 0.47 1.73
N GLU A 109 -14.42 1.77 1.56
CA GLU A 109 -15.03 2.55 0.48
C GLU A 109 -14.56 2.09 -0.90
N LEU A 110 -13.26 1.83 -1.05
CA LEU A 110 -12.71 1.33 -2.32
C LEU A 110 -13.26 -0.06 -2.66
N CYS A 111 -13.47 -0.92 -1.66
CA CYS A 111 -14.07 -2.24 -1.87
C CYS A 111 -15.54 -2.15 -2.32
N LYS A 112 -16.23 -1.06 -1.98
CA LYS A 112 -17.60 -0.83 -2.48
C LYS A 112 -17.61 -0.26 -3.90
N GLU A 113 -16.62 0.55 -4.23
CA GLU A 113 -16.54 1.24 -5.53
C GLU A 113 -15.99 0.32 -6.63
N TYR A 114 -15.07 -0.56 -6.29
CA TYR A 114 -14.42 -1.47 -7.24
C TYR A 114 -14.61 -2.92 -6.80
N ASP A 115 -14.50 -3.85 -7.75
CA ASP A 115 -14.54 -5.29 -7.49
C ASP A 115 -13.19 -5.75 -6.95
N ILE A 116 -12.84 -5.33 -5.74
CA ILE A 116 -11.56 -5.66 -5.13
C ILE A 116 -11.53 -7.13 -4.71
N ILE A 117 -10.54 -7.85 -5.18
CA ILE A 117 -10.33 -9.27 -4.86
C ILE A 117 -9.20 -9.49 -3.86
N GLU A 118 -8.35 -8.49 -3.66
CA GLU A 118 -7.27 -8.59 -2.67
C GLU A 118 -6.80 -7.22 -2.18
N VAL A 119 -6.44 -7.18 -0.91
CA VAL A 119 -5.81 -6.02 -0.26
C VAL A 119 -4.50 -6.51 0.33
N LEU A 120 -3.40 -5.97 -0.17
CA LEU A 120 -2.05 -6.42 0.15
C LEU A 120 -1.18 -5.28 0.64
N GLY A 121 -0.15 -5.61 1.44
CA GLY A 121 0.97 -4.72 1.66
C GLY A 121 1.95 -4.82 0.50
N HIS A 122 2.76 -3.79 0.29
CA HIS A 122 3.77 -3.83 -0.77
C HIS A 122 4.68 -5.07 -0.61
N ARG A 123 5.06 -5.41 0.61
CA ARG A 123 5.90 -6.60 0.89
C ARG A 123 5.25 -7.91 0.46
N ASP A 124 3.92 -7.99 0.45
CA ASP A 124 3.18 -9.19 0.06
C ASP A 124 3.25 -9.46 -1.44
N THR A 125 3.70 -8.48 -2.23
CA THR A 125 3.91 -8.64 -3.68
C THR A 125 5.33 -9.09 -4.02
N SER A 126 6.16 -9.38 -3.02
CA SER A 126 7.49 -9.96 -3.21
C SER A 126 7.37 -11.34 -3.84
N PRO A 127 8.41 -11.85 -4.55
CA PRO A 127 8.32 -13.15 -5.18
C PRO A 127 8.31 -14.30 -4.16
N ASP A 128 7.53 -15.32 -4.45
CA ASP A 128 7.53 -16.58 -3.71
C ASP A 128 8.74 -17.41 -4.19
N LEU A 129 9.85 -17.26 -3.50
CA LEU A 129 11.13 -17.85 -3.93
C LEU A 129 11.24 -19.34 -3.65
N ASP A 130 10.52 -19.86 -2.65
CA ASP A 130 10.59 -21.26 -2.28
C ASP A 130 9.43 -22.10 -2.85
N GLY A 131 8.49 -21.47 -3.57
CA GLY A 131 7.38 -22.17 -4.22
C GLY A 131 6.31 -22.68 -3.26
N SER A 132 6.26 -22.15 -2.03
CA SER A 132 5.28 -22.60 -1.02
C SER A 132 3.84 -22.20 -1.32
N GLY A 133 3.64 -21.23 -2.23
CA GLY A 133 2.33 -20.64 -2.53
C GLY A 133 2.00 -19.43 -1.70
N GLU A 134 2.88 -19.03 -0.80
CA GLU A 134 2.74 -17.82 0.04
C GLU A 134 4.06 -17.07 0.10
N VAL A 135 3.97 -15.75 0.26
CA VAL A 135 5.15 -14.91 0.45
C VAL A 135 5.42 -14.80 1.95
N GLU A 136 6.56 -15.32 2.37
CA GLU A 136 6.97 -15.33 3.78
C GLU A 136 7.92 -14.16 4.09
N PRO A 137 8.09 -13.78 5.37
CA PRO A 137 8.96 -12.66 5.76
C PRO A 137 10.38 -12.75 5.21
N LYS A 138 10.93 -13.95 5.10
CA LYS A 138 12.29 -14.16 4.54
C LYS A 138 12.39 -13.78 3.06
N GLU A 139 11.25 -13.67 2.37
CA GLU A 139 11.17 -13.36 0.95
C GLU A 139 10.85 -11.90 0.66
N TYR A 140 10.58 -11.09 1.70
CA TYR A 140 10.24 -9.68 1.54
C TYR A 140 11.39 -8.90 0.91
N ILE A 141 11.11 -8.25 -0.23
CA ILE A 141 12.06 -7.32 -0.85
C ILE A 141 12.15 -6.04 -0.02
N LYS A 142 11.02 -5.63 0.58
CA LYS A 142 10.89 -4.41 1.40
C LYS A 142 10.04 -4.68 2.62
N ALA A 143 10.25 -3.93 3.69
CA ALA A 143 9.40 -4.02 4.89
C ALA A 143 8.05 -3.31 4.72
N CYS A 144 7.96 -2.37 3.78
CA CYS A 144 6.75 -1.57 3.51
C CYS A 144 5.51 -2.47 3.36
N PRO A 145 4.40 -2.20 4.03
CA PRO A 145 4.08 -1.04 4.87
C PRO A 145 4.37 -1.21 6.36
N CYS A 146 5.14 -2.20 6.77
CA CYS A 146 5.57 -2.46 8.14
C CYS A 146 4.48 -2.98 9.08
N PHE A 147 3.40 -3.52 8.54
CA PHE A 147 2.38 -4.25 9.30
C PHE A 147 1.72 -5.30 8.41
N ASP A 148 1.00 -6.24 9.02
CA ASP A 148 0.35 -7.35 8.30
C ASP A 148 -1.00 -6.90 7.73
N VAL A 149 -0.98 -6.45 6.47
CA VAL A 149 -2.16 -5.95 5.76
C VAL A 149 -3.19 -7.05 5.53
N ARG A 150 -2.75 -8.22 5.09
CA ARG A 150 -3.66 -9.31 4.71
C ARG A 150 -4.53 -9.73 5.89
N SER A 151 -3.91 -9.90 7.04
CA SER A 151 -4.61 -10.26 8.27
C SER A 151 -5.59 -9.17 8.72
N GLU A 152 -5.19 -7.90 8.61
CA GLU A 152 -5.99 -6.77 9.08
C GLU A 152 -7.23 -6.50 8.21
N PHE A 153 -7.14 -6.74 6.90
CA PHE A 153 -8.18 -6.34 5.93
C PHE A 153 -8.91 -7.50 5.24
N CYS A 154 -8.62 -8.75 5.58
CA CYS A 154 -9.15 -9.92 4.86
C CYS A 154 -10.68 -10.00 4.80
N LEU A 155 -11.39 -9.40 5.75
CA LEU A 155 -12.86 -9.44 5.78
C LEU A 155 -13.52 -8.30 5.03
N LEU A 156 -12.75 -7.39 4.43
CA LEU A 156 -13.30 -6.19 3.77
C LEU A 156 -13.54 -6.38 2.27
N TYR A 157 -13.02 -7.43 1.66
CA TYR A 157 -13.19 -7.67 0.23
C TYR A 157 -13.91 -8.99 -0.04
N THR A 158 -14.43 -9.16 -1.27
CA THR A 158 -15.47 -10.13 -1.58
C THR A 158 -15.01 -11.56 -1.84
N SER A 159 -13.70 -11.82 -1.97
CA SER A 159 -13.18 -13.16 -2.26
C SER A 159 -12.02 -13.51 -1.36
N PRO A 160 -12.25 -13.61 -0.03
CA PRO A 160 -11.16 -13.97 0.87
C PRO A 160 -10.73 -15.42 0.58
N SER A 161 -9.44 -15.64 0.34
CA SER A 161 -8.91 -16.99 0.34
C SER A 161 -8.58 -17.38 1.79
N PRO A 162 -8.58 -18.66 2.14
CA PRO A 162 -8.25 -19.10 3.50
C PRO A 162 -6.90 -18.58 4.00
N ARG A 163 -5.92 -18.38 3.12
CA ARG A 163 -4.61 -17.85 3.49
C ARG A 163 -4.63 -16.38 3.89
N ASP A 164 -5.61 -15.61 3.39
CA ASP A 164 -5.68 -14.16 3.62
C ASP A 164 -6.26 -13.82 4.99
N CYS A 165 -7.04 -14.74 5.56
CA CYS A 165 -7.73 -14.55 6.84
C CYS A 165 -7.20 -15.41 7.97
N SER A 166 -6.15 -16.12 7.75
CA SER A 166 -5.56 -17.02 8.78
C SER A 166 -4.69 -16.31 9.80
#